data_80c9e6c907052f996bfcce69478cd0a9
#
_entry.id   80c9e6c907052f996bfcce69478cd0a9
#
_cell.length_a   1.000
_cell.length_b   1.000
_cell.length_c   1.000
_cell.angle_alpha   90.00
_cell.angle_beta   90.00
_cell.angle_gamma   90.00
#
_symmetry.space_group_name_H-M   'P 1'
#
loop_
_entity.id
_entity.type
_entity.pdbx_description
1 polymer ?
#
loop_
_entity_poly.entity_id
_entity_poly.type
_entity_poly.pdbx_seq_one_letter_code
_entity_poly.pdbx_strand_id
1 'polypeptide(L)'
;MTSQSDHDLSSAGLVTPKFALLGMPTIRKVAIWVGIAILGLGAVLTLVVGLALALAYPKLPDVSELSDYRPKLPLRVYSSEGVLMGEFGEELRQLTPIAQIPKVMKDAVIAIEDSDFYSHGGINDRSMLRAVLANLGRSKSQGASTITMQVARNVYLSSEKSYVRKIYEVLLTFKLENLLTKDQILEIYMNQIFLGERAYGFASAAEIYFGKALKDISIAEAAMLAGLPKAPSTFNPIVNPSRARVRQLYIIERMLENDFITKEQAAAANKEVLKLKRDSDTAKPHAEYVAEV
;
A
#
# COMPACT_ATOMS: atom_id res chain seq x y z
N MET A 1 -68.49 24.74 75.12
CA MET A 1 -69.12 25.22 73.89
C MET A 1 -68.01 25.21 72.80
N THR A 2 -68.00 24.19 72.01
CA THR A 2 -68.15 24.08 70.56
C THR A 2 -67.04 24.79 69.80
N SER A 3 -66.39 24.29 68.88
CA SER A 3 -66.79 23.49 67.73
C SER A 3 -65.55 22.88 67.04
N GLN A 4 -65.75 21.69 66.67
CA GLN A 4 -64.96 20.89 65.79
C GLN A 4 -64.91 21.48 64.37
N SER A 5 -63.80 21.51 63.74
CA SER A 5 -63.71 21.55 62.27
C SER A 5 -62.55 20.71 61.78
N ASP A 6 -62.92 19.56 61.29
CA ASP A 6 -62.10 18.64 60.56
C ASP A 6 -61.59 19.31 59.28
N HIS A 7 -60.27 19.25 59.07
CA HIS A 7 -59.70 19.53 57.76
C HIS A 7 -59.20 18.24 57.16
N ASP A 8 -60.04 17.74 56.25
CA ASP A 8 -59.65 16.70 55.28
C ASP A 8 -58.41 17.14 54.45
N LEU A 9 -57.30 16.53 54.68
CA LEU A 9 -56.18 16.58 53.73
C LEU A 9 -56.36 15.45 52.73
N SER A 10 -57.04 15.80 51.65
CA SER A 10 -57.21 15.06 50.43
C SER A 10 -55.82 14.61 49.90
N SER A 11 -55.70 13.35 49.80
CA SER A 11 -54.59 12.60 49.18
C SER A 11 -54.29 13.11 47.77
N ALA A 12 -53.19 13.85 47.61
CA ALA A 12 -52.62 14.13 46.30
C ALA A 12 -52.11 12.82 45.70
N GLY A 13 -52.91 12.20 44.87
CA GLY A 13 -52.52 11.03 44.08
C GLY A 13 -51.32 11.37 43.19
N LEU A 14 -50.20 10.80 43.51
CA LEU A 14 -49.03 10.70 42.64
C LEU A 14 -49.47 10.03 41.34
N VAL A 15 -49.72 10.84 40.30
CA VAL A 15 -49.89 10.34 38.93
C VAL A 15 -48.52 9.84 38.45
N THR A 16 -48.26 8.61 38.69
CA THR A 16 -47.14 7.91 38.02
C THR A 16 -47.47 7.89 36.53
N PRO A 17 -46.58 8.39 35.64
CA PRO A 17 -46.81 8.25 34.23
C PRO A 17 -46.74 6.76 33.91
N LYS A 18 -47.88 6.18 33.56
CA LYS A 18 -47.94 4.86 32.92
C LYS A 18 -47.26 4.99 31.55
N PHE A 19 -45.95 4.83 31.50
CA PHE A 19 -45.33 4.42 30.27
C PHE A 19 -45.96 3.09 29.91
N ALA A 20 -46.90 3.15 29.00
CA ALA A 20 -47.47 1.97 28.37
C ALA A 20 -46.31 1.19 27.73
N LEU A 21 -45.87 0.14 28.37
CA LEU A 21 -45.04 -0.89 27.80
C LEU A 21 -45.85 -1.51 26.66
N LEU A 22 -45.73 -0.90 25.48
CA LEU A 22 -46.15 -1.49 24.21
C LEU A 22 -45.53 -2.89 24.18
N GLY A 23 -46.40 -3.89 24.13
CA GLY A 23 -46.13 -5.27 24.47
C GLY A 23 -44.80 -5.80 23.93
N MET A 24 -43.90 -6.19 24.83
CA MET A 24 -42.61 -6.85 24.55
C MET A 24 -42.70 -7.99 23.50
N PRO A 25 -43.80 -8.75 23.31
CA PRO A 25 -43.89 -9.76 22.27
C PRO A 25 -43.77 -9.23 20.85
N THR A 26 -44.22 -8.00 20.60
CA THR A 26 -44.18 -7.39 19.25
C THR A 26 -42.76 -6.92 18.90
N ILE A 27 -42.06 -6.27 19.84
CA ILE A 27 -40.66 -5.85 19.67
C ILE A 27 -39.76 -7.07 19.47
N ARG A 28 -39.96 -8.13 20.23
CA ARG A 28 -39.18 -9.39 20.09
C ARG A 28 -39.40 -10.01 18.72
N LYS A 29 -40.64 -10.07 18.21
CA LYS A 29 -40.93 -10.59 16.87
C LYS A 29 -40.26 -9.74 15.79
N VAL A 30 -40.35 -8.42 15.88
CA VAL A 30 -39.70 -7.48 14.95
C VAL A 30 -38.18 -7.69 14.98
N ALA A 31 -37.57 -7.78 16.15
CA ALA A 31 -36.12 -8.02 16.27
C ALA A 31 -35.71 -9.38 15.62
N ILE A 32 -36.52 -10.43 15.80
CA ILE A 32 -36.27 -11.74 15.17
C ILE A 32 -36.36 -11.62 13.64
N TRP A 33 -37.40 -10.97 13.10
CA TRP A 33 -37.56 -10.81 11.66
C TRP A 33 -36.46 -9.95 11.04
N VAL A 34 -36.02 -8.88 11.72
CA VAL A 34 -34.86 -8.06 11.33
C VAL A 34 -33.60 -8.90 11.34
N GLY A 35 -33.39 -9.73 12.38
CA GLY A 35 -32.24 -10.66 12.44
C GLY A 35 -32.24 -11.65 11.30
N ILE A 36 -33.40 -12.25 10.98
CA ILE A 36 -33.56 -13.18 9.84
C ILE A 36 -33.28 -12.45 8.51
N ALA A 37 -33.80 -11.23 8.35
CA ALA A 37 -33.56 -10.44 7.13
C ALA A 37 -32.07 -10.09 6.95
N ILE A 38 -31.36 -9.71 8.02
CA ILE A 38 -29.92 -9.44 7.99
C ILE A 38 -29.14 -10.72 7.64
N LEU A 39 -29.48 -11.86 8.27
CA LEU A 39 -28.84 -13.14 7.97
C LEU A 39 -29.14 -13.59 6.54
N GLY A 40 -30.37 -13.44 6.06
CA GLY A 40 -30.75 -13.73 4.67
C GLY A 40 -29.99 -12.87 3.66
N LEU A 41 -29.91 -11.58 3.91
CA LEU A 41 -29.14 -10.64 3.08
C LEU A 41 -27.63 -10.99 3.09
N GLY A 42 -27.10 -11.36 4.26
CA GLY A 42 -25.71 -11.82 4.39
C GLY A 42 -25.45 -13.09 3.59
N ALA A 43 -26.36 -14.07 3.66
CA ALA A 43 -26.25 -15.33 2.91
C ALA A 43 -26.31 -15.09 1.37
N VAL A 44 -27.24 -14.24 0.92
CA VAL A 44 -27.34 -13.87 -0.50
C VAL A 44 -26.07 -13.16 -0.96
N LEU A 45 -25.57 -12.20 -0.18
CA LEU A 45 -24.34 -11.48 -0.50
C LEU A 45 -23.15 -12.45 -0.60
N THR A 46 -23.02 -13.38 0.35
CA THR A 46 -21.97 -14.41 0.34
C THR A 46 -22.07 -15.30 -0.89
N LEU A 47 -23.27 -15.71 -1.26
CA LEU A 47 -23.50 -16.52 -2.46
C LEU A 47 -23.11 -15.76 -3.74
N VAL A 48 -23.52 -14.50 -3.87
CA VAL A 48 -23.20 -13.65 -5.03
C VAL A 48 -21.70 -13.44 -5.13
N VAL A 49 -21.04 -13.13 -4.02
CA VAL A 49 -19.58 -12.99 -3.98
C VAL A 49 -18.91 -14.31 -4.33
N GLY A 50 -19.33 -15.42 -3.74
CA GLY A 50 -18.78 -16.75 -4.04
C GLY A 50 -18.93 -17.13 -5.51
N LEU A 51 -20.08 -16.86 -6.12
CA LEU A 51 -20.31 -17.10 -7.55
C LEU A 51 -19.43 -16.20 -8.42
N ALA A 52 -19.31 -14.92 -8.08
CA ALA A 52 -18.46 -13.99 -8.80
C ALA A 52 -16.99 -14.43 -8.75
N LEU A 53 -16.52 -14.88 -7.58
CA LEU A 53 -15.17 -15.43 -7.40
C LEU A 53 -14.97 -16.72 -8.21
N ALA A 54 -15.93 -17.65 -8.19
CA ALA A 54 -15.87 -18.89 -8.95
C ALA A 54 -15.83 -18.67 -10.47
N LEU A 55 -16.54 -17.66 -10.97
CA LEU A 55 -16.53 -17.28 -12.38
C LEU A 55 -15.25 -16.50 -12.79
N ALA A 56 -14.65 -15.77 -11.86
CA ALA A 56 -13.44 -15.01 -12.10
C ALA A 56 -12.16 -15.86 -12.00
N TYR A 57 -12.15 -16.87 -11.11
CA TYR A 57 -10.96 -17.67 -10.82
C TYR A 57 -10.36 -18.39 -12.05
N PRO A 58 -11.13 -19.02 -12.96
CA PRO A 58 -10.58 -19.68 -14.15
C PRO A 58 -9.98 -18.70 -15.18
N LYS A 59 -10.36 -17.41 -15.10
CA LYS A 59 -9.87 -16.35 -15.99
C LYS A 59 -8.61 -15.67 -15.47
N LEU A 60 -8.11 -16.08 -14.30
CA LEU A 60 -6.88 -15.54 -13.76
C LEU A 60 -5.69 -15.97 -14.62
N PRO A 61 -4.76 -15.06 -14.88
CA PRO A 61 -3.52 -15.40 -15.57
C PRO A 61 -2.72 -16.45 -14.79
N ASP A 62 -1.89 -17.18 -15.52
CA ASP A 62 -0.98 -18.12 -14.88
C ASP A 62 0.12 -17.32 -14.15
N VAL A 63 0.25 -17.59 -12.85
CA VAL A 63 1.26 -16.94 -12.00
C VAL A 63 2.51 -17.79 -11.80
N SER A 64 2.54 -19.01 -12.37
CA SER A 64 3.70 -19.92 -12.27
C SER A 64 4.95 -19.31 -12.90
N GLU A 65 4.80 -18.49 -13.94
CA GLU A 65 5.89 -17.77 -14.58
C GLU A 65 6.61 -16.78 -13.64
N LEU A 66 5.97 -16.34 -12.55
CA LEU A 66 6.63 -15.46 -11.57
C LEU A 66 7.63 -16.17 -10.67
N SER A 67 7.61 -17.50 -10.61
CA SER A 67 8.66 -18.27 -9.93
C SER A 67 10.02 -18.13 -10.63
N ASP A 68 10.03 -17.85 -11.94
CA ASP A 68 11.21 -17.47 -12.74
C ASP A 68 11.00 -16.10 -13.38
N TYR A 69 10.76 -15.08 -12.54
CA TYR A 69 10.45 -13.74 -12.97
C TYR A 69 11.60 -13.12 -13.78
N ARG A 70 11.36 -12.91 -15.08
CA ARG A 70 12.33 -12.30 -16.02
C ARG A 70 11.70 -11.08 -16.70
N PRO A 71 11.81 -9.89 -16.12
CA PRO A 71 11.35 -8.68 -16.77
C PRO A 71 12.19 -8.31 -17.98
N LYS A 72 11.65 -7.45 -18.84
CA LYS A 72 12.41 -6.84 -19.93
C LYS A 72 13.56 -6.01 -19.35
N LEU A 73 14.77 -6.32 -19.80
CA LEU A 73 15.97 -5.57 -19.41
C LEU A 73 16.37 -4.62 -20.56
N PRO A 74 16.92 -3.45 -20.25
CA PRO A 74 17.53 -2.58 -21.27
C PRO A 74 18.76 -3.25 -21.88
N LEU A 75 19.03 -2.99 -23.16
CA LEU A 75 20.28 -3.35 -23.80
C LEU A 75 21.38 -2.45 -23.25
N ARG A 76 22.41 -3.05 -22.66
CA ARG A 76 23.61 -2.35 -22.17
C ARG A 76 24.79 -2.67 -23.05
N VAL A 77 25.43 -1.64 -23.56
CA VAL A 77 26.64 -1.75 -24.38
C VAL A 77 27.84 -1.29 -23.56
N TYR A 78 28.86 -2.13 -23.48
CA TYR A 78 30.08 -1.86 -22.72
C TYR A 78 31.29 -1.79 -23.67
N SER A 79 32.28 -0.98 -23.30
CA SER A 79 33.61 -1.03 -23.95
C SER A 79 34.34 -2.33 -23.62
N SER A 80 35.44 -2.61 -24.35
CA SER A 80 36.34 -3.74 -24.04
C SER A 80 36.94 -3.68 -22.62
N GLU A 81 36.95 -2.48 -22.02
CA GLU A 81 37.41 -2.19 -20.65
C GLU A 81 36.32 -2.30 -19.59
N GLY A 82 35.07 -2.65 -20.00
CA GLY A 82 33.93 -2.79 -19.09
C GLY A 82 33.24 -1.46 -18.73
N VAL A 83 33.53 -0.36 -19.42
CA VAL A 83 32.86 0.93 -19.21
C VAL A 83 31.51 0.93 -19.94
N LEU A 84 30.42 1.30 -19.24
CA LEU A 84 29.09 1.40 -19.85
C LEU A 84 29.06 2.56 -20.85
N MET A 85 29.00 2.24 -22.15
CA MET A 85 28.94 3.20 -23.25
C MET A 85 27.52 3.67 -23.55
N GLY A 86 26.54 2.77 -23.45
CA GLY A 86 25.15 3.09 -23.76
C GLY A 86 24.17 2.14 -23.08
N GLU A 87 22.97 2.63 -22.79
CA GLU A 87 21.86 1.84 -22.28
C GLU A 87 20.59 2.21 -23.08
N PHE A 88 20.03 1.23 -23.80
CA PHE A 88 18.94 1.40 -24.73
C PHE A 88 17.71 0.62 -24.23
N GLY A 89 16.58 1.28 -24.14
CA GLY A 89 15.32 0.71 -23.69
C GLY A 89 14.40 1.77 -23.14
N GLU A 90 13.10 1.51 -23.15
CA GLU A 90 12.10 2.41 -22.54
C GLU A 90 12.13 2.34 -21.01
N GLU A 91 12.48 1.18 -20.47
CA GLU A 91 12.54 0.91 -19.04
C GLU A 91 14.00 0.74 -18.61
N LEU A 92 14.42 1.56 -17.66
CA LEU A 92 15.72 1.41 -17.01
C LEU A 92 15.54 0.50 -15.80
N ARG A 93 16.08 -0.72 -15.88
CA ARG A 93 15.90 -1.75 -14.86
C ARG A 93 17.20 -2.48 -14.57
N GLN A 94 17.44 -2.68 -13.26
CA GLN A 94 18.53 -3.49 -12.77
C GLN A 94 17.98 -4.51 -11.78
N LEU A 95 17.97 -5.78 -12.17
CA LEU A 95 17.53 -6.86 -11.29
C LEU A 95 18.48 -7.01 -10.11
N THR A 96 17.92 -7.01 -8.92
CA THR A 96 18.66 -7.13 -7.67
C THR A 96 18.01 -8.20 -6.81
N PRO A 97 18.68 -9.33 -6.55
CA PRO A 97 18.17 -10.36 -5.65
C PRO A 97 17.89 -9.80 -4.26
N ILE A 98 16.87 -10.32 -3.58
CA ILE A 98 16.43 -9.82 -2.27
C ILE A 98 17.54 -9.80 -1.22
N ALA A 99 18.48 -10.76 -1.29
CA ALA A 99 19.63 -10.83 -0.41
C ALA A 99 20.63 -9.66 -0.61
N GLN A 100 20.65 -9.05 -1.79
CA GLN A 100 21.51 -7.91 -2.12
C GLN A 100 20.82 -6.56 -1.88
N ILE A 101 19.51 -6.55 -1.66
CA ILE A 101 18.77 -5.33 -1.31
C ILE A 101 19.05 -5.01 0.16
N PRO A 102 19.61 -3.83 0.47
CA PRO A 102 19.96 -3.47 1.84
C PRO A 102 18.72 -3.41 2.74
N LYS A 103 18.91 -3.80 4.00
CA LYS A 103 17.82 -3.84 4.99
C LYS A 103 17.11 -2.50 5.09
N VAL A 104 17.85 -1.38 5.08
CA VAL A 104 17.28 -0.04 5.16
C VAL A 104 16.27 0.27 4.05
N MET A 105 16.50 -0.22 2.83
CA MET A 105 15.56 -0.02 1.72
C MET A 105 14.30 -0.88 1.88
N LYS A 106 14.46 -2.13 2.28
CA LYS A 106 13.32 -3.02 2.59
C LYS A 106 12.47 -2.43 3.70
N ASP A 107 13.08 -2.00 4.79
CA ASP A 107 12.41 -1.40 5.94
C ASP A 107 11.67 -0.11 5.57
N ALA A 108 12.26 0.76 4.76
CA ALA A 108 11.61 1.99 4.30
C ALA A 108 10.35 1.71 3.48
N VAL A 109 10.40 0.72 2.57
CA VAL A 109 9.25 0.30 1.77
C VAL A 109 8.17 -0.33 2.64
N ILE A 110 8.55 -1.26 3.52
CA ILE A 110 7.61 -1.95 4.40
C ILE A 110 6.94 -0.95 5.35
N ALA A 111 7.69 -0.02 5.93
CA ALA A 111 7.16 0.99 6.84
C ALA A 111 6.04 1.84 6.23
N ILE A 112 6.14 2.15 4.94
CA ILE A 112 5.20 3.07 4.28
C ILE A 112 4.11 2.39 3.48
N GLU A 113 4.39 1.24 2.87
CA GLU A 113 3.43 0.54 2.01
C GLU A 113 2.65 -0.53 2.78
N ASP A 114 3.29 -1.28 3.69
CA ASP A 114 2.68 -2.43 4.34
C ASP A 114 3.46 -2.86 5.58
N SER A 115 3.29 -2.15 6.70
CA SER A 115 4.06 -2.37 7.93
C SER A 115 3.97 -3.79 8.51
N ASP A 116 2.87 -4.47 8.22
CA ASP A 116 2.60 -5.84 8.69
C ASP A 116 2.86 -6.89 7.60
N PHE A 117 3.61 -6.56 6.53
CA PHE A 117 3.78 -7.39 5.34
C PHE A 117 4.10 -8.86 5.62
N TYR A 118 4.99 -9.14 6.55
CA TYR A 118 5.39 -10.51 6.91
C TYR A 118 4.40 -11.25 7.80
N SER A 119 3.37 -10.57 8.34
CA SER A 119 2.44 -11.13 9.33
C SER A 119 1.07 -11.51 8.78
N HIS A 120 0.73 -11.09 7.54
CA HIS A 120 -0.57 -11.39 6.93
C HIS A 120 -0.43 -12.20 5.62
N GLY A 121 -1.52 -12.87 5.21
CA GLY A 121 -1.59 -13.70 3.99
C GLY A 121 -2.08 -12.92 2.75
N GLY A 122 -1.45 -11.79 2.44
CA GLY A 122 -1.74 -10.98 1.24
C GLY A 122 -2.75 -9.86 1.45
N ILE A 123 -3.67 -9.98 2.37
CA ILE A 123 -4.61 -8.92 2.77
C ILE A 123 -4.37 -8.62 4.25
N ASN A 124 -4.29 -7.33 4.57
CA ASN A 124 -4.17 -6.86 5.94
C ASN A 124 -5.55 -6.41 6.45
N ASP A 125 -6.23 -7.29 7.19
CA ASP A 125 -7.59 -7.06 7.70
C ASP A 125 -7.68 -5.81 8.58
N ARG A 126 -6.66 -5.57 9.42
CA ARG A 126 -6.60 -4.39 10.31
C ARG A 126 -6.49 -3.10 9.52
N SER A 127 -5.65 -3.09 8.48
CA SER A 127 -5.48 -1.94 7.59
C SER A 127 -6.73 -1.70 6.74
N MET A 128 -7.40 -2.77 6.29
CA MET A 128 -8.67 -2.69 5.57
C MET A 128 -9.78 -2.13 6.47
N LEU A 129 -9.95 -2.64 7.69
CA LEU A 129 -10.93 -2.13 8.64
C LEU A 129 -10.69 -0.66 8.98
N ARG A 130 -9.43 -0.29 9.23
CA ARG A 130 -9.02 1.10 9.48
C ARG A 130 -9.36 2.01 8.30
N ALA A 131 -9.10 1.57 7.09
CA ALA A 131 -9.42 2.33 5.87
C ALA A 131 -10.94 2.49 5.68
N VAL A 132 -11.74 1.46 5.93
CA VAL A 132 -13.20 1.53 5.89
C VAL A 132 -13.72 2.54 6.91
N LEU A 133 -13.28 2.45 8.17
CA LEU A 133 -13.69 3.37 9.23
C LEU A 133 -13.25 4.81 8.96
N ALA A 134 -12.04 5.02 8.43
CA ALA A 134 -11.55 6.35 8.09
C ALA A 134 -12.29 6.98 6.90
N ASN A 135 -12.78 6.16 5.97
CA ASN A 135 -13.50 6.61 4.78
C ASN A 135 -15.00 6.90 5.04
N LEU A 136 -15.58 6.35 6.13
CA LEU A 136 -16.97 6.62 6.53
C LEU A 136 -17.26 8.07 6.92
N GLY A 137 -16.24 8.92 7.10
CA GLY A 137 -16.42 10.30 7.52
C GLY A 137 -15.52 11.34 6.85
N ARG A 138 -14.67 10.97 5.86
CA ARG A 138 -13.68 11.90 5.30
C ARG A 138 -13.48 11.71 3.79
N SER A 139 -13.30 12.82 3.10
CA SER A 139 -13.05 12.86 1.65
C SER A 139 -11.65 12.38 1.20
N LYS A 140 -10.77 11.95 2.10
CA LYS A 140 -9.42 11.44 1.79
C LYS A 140 -9.34 9.96 2.10
N SER A 141 -9.32 9.14 1.05
CA SER A 141 -9.11 7.70 1.10
C SER A 141 -7.73 7.35 1.68
N GLN A 142 -7.69 6.58 2.76
CA GLN A 142 -6.48 5.88 3.17
C GLN A 142 -6.31 4.61 2.32
N GLY A 143 -5.10 4.38 1.79
CA GLY A 143 -4.80 3.18 1.03
C GLY A 143 -4.79 1.94 1.95
N ALA A 144 -5.48 0.89 1.52
CA ALA A 144 -5.49 -0.41 2.19
C ALA A 144 -4.87 -1.52 1.30
N SER A 145 -4.16 -1.14 0.23
CA SER A 145 -3.52 -2.10 -0.66
C SER A 145 -2.18 -2.54 -0.08
N THR A 146 -1.98 -3.85 0.00
CA THR A 146 -0.73 -4.47 0.46
C THR A 146 0.32 -4.51 -0.66
N ILE A 147 1.57 -4.83 -0.31
CA ILE A 147 2.65 -5.04 -1.30
C ILE A 147 2.26 -6.14 -2.29
N THR A 148 1.70 -7.26 -1.83
CA THR A 148 1.26 -8.35 -2.71
C THR A 148 0.16 -7.91 -3.68
N MET A 149 -0.80 -7.11 -3.22
CA MET A 149 -1.83 -6.52 -4.10
C MET A 149 -1.22 -5.60 -5.15
N GLN A 150 -0.17 -4.86 -4.80
CA GLN A 150 0.54 -3.99 -5.74
C GLN A 150 1.32 -4.80 -6.77
N VAL A 151 1.96 -5.92 -6.38
CA VAL A 151 2.60 -6.85 -7.32
C VAL A 151 1.56 -7.42 -8.28
N ALA A 152 0.44 -7.96 -7.78
CA ALA A 152 -0.66 -8.49 -8.59
C ALA A 152 -1.13 -7.47 -9.64
N ARG A 153 -1.32 -6.21 -9.22
CA ARG A 153 -1.74 -5.13 -10.09
C ARG A 153 -0.70 -4.78 -11.14
N ASN A 154 0.56 -4.62 -10.75
CA ASN A 154 1.60 -4.09 -11.63
C ASN A 154 2.07 -5.11 -12.67
N VAL A 155 1.96 -6.40 -12.37
CA VAL A 155 2.42 -7.48 -13.27
C VAL A 155 1.30 -7.96 -14.20
N TYR A 156 0.08 -8.07 -13.70
CA TYR A 156 -0.99 -8.79 -14.42
C TYR A 156 -2.16 -7.94 -14.88
N LEU A 157 -2.35 -6.75 -14.31
CA LEU A 157 -3.57 -6.00 -14.54
C LEU A 157 -3.33 -4.73 -15.35
N SER A 158 -4.32 -4.38 -16.18
CA SER A 158 -4.30 -3.11 -16.92
C SER A 158 -4.43 -1.90 -16.00
N SER A 159 -4.03 -0.73 -16.49
CA SER A 159 -4.11 0.53 -15.74
C SER A 159 -5.53 1.04 -15.51
N GLU A 160 -6.54 0.48 -16.20
CA GLU A 160 -7.94 0.90 -16.07
C GLU A 160 -8.48 0.62 -14.67
N LYS A 161 -9.06 1.66 -14.06
CA LYS A 161 -9.65 1.56 -12.72
C LYS A 161 -11.07 1.01 -12.84
N SER A 162 -11.31 -0.23 -12.39
CA SER A 162 -12.63 -0.84 -12.32
C SER A 162 -12.78 -1.69 -11.06
N TYR A 163 -14.02 -1.90 -10.63
CA TYR A 163 -14.32 -2.81 -9.52
C TYR A 163 -13.94 -4.25 -9.87
N VAL A 164 -14.14 -4.64 -11.13
CA VAL A 164 -13.76 -5.97 -11.64
C VAL A 164 -12.24 -6.18 -11.48
N ARG A 165 -11.43 -5.20 -11.88
CA ARG A 165 -9.99 -5.24 -11.65
C ARG A 165 -9.63 -5.43 -10.18
N LYS A 166 -10.36 -4.79 -9.24
CA LYS A 166 -10.10 -4.95 -7.80
C LYS A 166 -10.38 -6.35 -7.31
N ILE A 167 -11.40 -7.03 -7.86
CA ILE A 167 -11.66 -8.45 -7.56
C ILE A 167 -10.50 -9.32 -8.07
N TYR A 168 -10.04 -9.11 -9.31
CA TYR A 168 -8.88 -9.83 -9.84
C TYR A 168 -7.61 -9.58 -9.03
N GLU A 169 -7.37 -8.34 -8.59
CA GLU A 169 -6.24 -7.98 -7.73
C GLU A 169 -6.25 -8.81 -6.43
N VAL A 170 -7.41 -8.92 -5.77
CA VAL A 170 -7.57 -9.73 -4.55
C VAL A 170 -7.34 -11.22 -4.82
N LEU A 171 -7.94 -11.78 -5.88
CA LEU A 171 -7.79 -13.19 -6.23
C LEU A 171 -6.34 -13.55 -6.58
N LEU A 172 -5.68 -12.69 -7.38
CA LEU A 172 -4.28 -12.85 -7.72
C LEU A 172 -3.38 -12.74 -6.49
N THR A 173 -3.72 -11.87 -5.54
CA THR A 173 -3.01 -11.75 -4.27
C THR A 173 -2.97 -13.07 -3.52
N PHE A 174 -4.10 -13.74 -3.35
CA PHE A 174 -4.14 -15.05 -2.71
C PHE A 174 -3.38 -16.13 -3.51
N LYS A 175 -3.47 -16.09 -4.85
CA LYS A 175 -2.73 -17.03 -5.70
C LYS A 175 -1.21 -16.83 -5.58
N LEU A 176 -0.74 -15.57 -5.52
CA LEU A 176 0.67 -15.23 -5.32
C LEU A 176 1.18 -15.66 -3.94
N GLU A 177 0.44 -15.38 -2.87
CA GLU A 177 0.83 -15.77 -1.50
C GLU A 177 0.89 -17.29 -1.29
N ASN A 178 0.11 -18.06 -2.07
CA ASN A 178 0.17 -19.51 -2.04
C ASN A 178 1.35 -20.08 -2.86
N LEU A 179 1.84 -19.34 -3.85
CA LEU A 179 2.89 -19.80 -4.75
C LEU A 179 4.28 -19.33 -4.34
N LEU A 180 4.38 -18.11 -3.82
CA LEU A 180 5.63 -17.42 -3.56
C LEU A 180 5.82 -17.15 -2.06
N THR A 181 7.07 -17.16 -1.62
CA THR A 181 7.42 -16.68 -0.27
C THR A 181 7.32 -15.15 -0.20
N LYS A 182 7.21 -14.61 1.01
CA LYS A 182 7.22 -13.16 1.24
C LYS A 182 8.43 -12.46 0.65
N ASP A 183 9.60 -13.08 0.76
CA ASP A 183 10.84 -12.53 0.20
C ASP A 183 10.81 -12.50 -1.32
N GLN A 184 10.26 -13.52 -1.97
CA GLN A 184 10.08 -13.53 -3.43
C GLN A 184 9.09 -12.46 -3.89
N ILE A 185 7.98 -12.29 -3.18
CA ILE A 185 7.00 -11.22 -3.46
C ILE A 185 7.65 -9.84 -3.31
N LEU A 186 8.40 -9.63 -2.22
CA LEU A 186 9.11 -8.38 -1.99
C LEU A 186 10.17 -8.13 -3.06
N GLU A 187 10.92 -9.16 -3.47
CA GLU A 187 11.91 -9.07 -4.55
C GLU A 187 11.28 -8.61 -5.86
N ILE A 188 10.15 -9.22 -6.26
CA ILE A 188 9.42 -8.82 -7.46
C ILE A 188 8.96 -7.36 -7.32
N TYR A 189 8.38 -6.97 -6.19
CA TYR A 189 7.97 -5.59 -5.95
C TYR A 189 9.13 -4.61 -6.09
N MET A 190 10.25 -4.89 -5.41
CA MET A 190 11.43 -4.04 -5.37
C MET A 190 12.10 -3.87 -6.73
N ASN A 191 11.92 -4.82 -7.64
CA ASN A 191 12.46 -4.79 -8.99
C ASN A 191 11.46 -4.28 -10.05
N GLN A 192 10.13 -4.31 -9.76
CA GLN A 192 9.10 -4.04 -10.76
C GLN A 192 8.50 -2.64 -10.66
N ILE A 193 8.48 -2.05 -9.47
CA ILE A 193 7.73 -0.81 -9.25
C ILE A 193 8.33 0.36 -10.06
N PHE A 194 7.45 1.14 -10.69
CA PHE A 194 7.83 2.36 -11.40
C PHE A 194 8.07 3.51 -10.42
N LEU A 195 9.20 4.19 -10.53
CA LEU A 195 9.66 5.21 -9.61
C LEU A 195 9.91 6.59 -10.25
N GLY A 196 9.45 6.78 -11.48
CA GLY A 196 9.71 8.01 -12.25
C GLY A 196 11.02 7.93 -13.05
N GLU A 197 11.31 8.93 -13.89
CA GLU A 197 12.54 9.03 -14.69
C GLU A 197 12.90 7.72 -15.43
N ARG A 198 11.89 7.00 -15.93
CA ARG A 198 12.03 5.68 -16.56
C ARG A 198 12.63 4.60 -15.64
N ALA A 199 12.79 4.90 -14.34
CA ALA A 199 13.31 3.95 -13.36
C ALA A 199 12.26 2.91 -12.99
N TYR A 200 12.57 1.65 -13.20
CA TYR A 200 11.82 0.51 -12.71
C TYR A 200 12.68 -0.26 -11.70
N GLY A 201 12.18 -0.36 -10.48
CA GLY A 201 12.89 -0.93 -9.33
C GLY A 201 13.83 0.04 -8.63
N PHE A 202 14.12 -0.29 -7.37
CA PHE A 202 14.84 0.61 -6.47
C PHE A 202 16.33 0.72 -6.82
N ALA A 203 16.94 -0.30 -7.43
CA ALA A 203 18.34 -0.25 -7.84
C ALA A 203 18.54 0.79 -8.97
N SER A 204 17.67 0.77 -9.98
CA SER A 204 17.73 1.77 -11.05
C SER A 204 17.39 3.16 -10.52
N ALA A 205 16.44 3.27 -9.59
CA ALA A 205 16.12 4.57 -8.99
C ALA A 205 17.29 5.13 -8.17
N ALA A 206 18.00 4.31 -7.40
CA ALA A 206 19.19 4.75 -6.66
C ALA A 206 20.27 5.30 -7.59
N GLU A 207 20.52 4.63 -8.71
CA GLU A 207 21.48 5.10 -9.72
C GLU A 207 21.02 6.40 -10.41
N ILE A 208 19.74 6.49 -10.78
CA ILE A 208 19.20 7.65 -11.50
C ILE A 208 19.11 8.88 -10.60
N TYR A 209 18.59 8.74 -9.38
CA TYR A 209 18.40 9.89 -8.50
C TYR A 209 19.65 10.31 -7.73
N PHE A 210 20.52 9.35 -7.38
CA PHE A 210 21.67 9.61 -6.50
C PHE A 210 23.03 9.26 -7.12
N GLY A 211 23.06 8.55 -8.26
CA GLY A 211 24.30 8.07 -8.87
C GLY A 211 25.02 7.03 -7.99
N LYS A 212 24.27 6.26 -7.20
CA LYS A 212 24.80 5.30 -6.24
C LYS A 212 24.25 3.90 -6.49
N ALA A 213 25.04 2.89 -6.16
CA ALA A 213 24.53 1.55 -6.05
C ALA A 213 23.54 1.43 -4.88
N LEU A 214 22.51 0.60 -5.03
CA LEU A 214 21.45 0.43 -4.01
C LEU A 214 22.00 0.06 -2.62
N LYS A 215 23.10 -0.68 -2.56
CA LYS A 215 23.75 -1.09 -1.30
C LYS A 215 24.36 0.07 -0.49
N ASP A 216 24.64 1.19 -1.15
CA ASP A 216 25.35 2.35 -0.57
C ASP A 216 24.42 3.52 -0.20
N ILE A 217 23.09 3.33 -0.28
CA ILE A 217 22.12 4.37 0.05
C ILE A 217 21.99 4.57 1.56
N SER A 218 21.79 5.83 1.96
CA SER A 218 21.50 6.21 3.34
C SER A 218 20.03 5.96 3.72
N ILE A 219 19.71 6.08 5.02
CA ILE A 219 18.32 6.05 5.52
C ILE A 219 17.49 7.15 4.85
N ALA A 220 18.04 8.35 4.71
CA ALA A 220 17.35 9.49 4.11
C ALA A 220 17.09 9.26 2.62
N GLU A 221 18.04 8.69 1.89
CA GLU A 221 17.88 8.32 0.48
C GLU A 221 16.86 7.18 0.30
N ALA A 222 16.94 6.14 1.15
CA ALA A 222 15.95 5.05 1.14
C ALA A 222 14.53 5.55 1.39
N ALA A 223 14.33 6.44 2.36
CA ALA A 223 13.05 7.06 2.64
C ALA A 223 12.55 7.93 1.45
N MET A 224 13.45 8.63 0.76
CA MET A 224 13.11 9.40 -0.44
C MET A 224 12.59 8.48 -1.54
N LEU A 225 13.31 7.40 -1.86
CA LEU A 225 12.92 6.43 -2.87
C LEU A 225 11.61 5.72 -2.51
N ALA A 226 11.42 5.31 -1.25
CA ALA A 226 10.20 4.67 -0.78
C ALA A 226 8.97 5.59 -0.85
N GLY A 227 9.16 6.89 -1.03
CA GLY A 227 8.08 7.86 -1.25
C GLY A 227 7.49 7.86 -2.67
N LEU A 228 8.26 7.40 -3.65
CA LEU A 228 7.94 7.50 -5.08
C LEU A 228 6.77 6.61 -5.54
N PRO A 229 6.60 5.34 -5.08
CA PRO A 229 5.56 4.44 -5.57
C PRO A 229 4.16 5.04 -5.53
N LYS A 230 3.85 5.84 -4.52
CA LYS A 230 2.53 6.47 -4.34
C LYS A 230 2.14 7.39 -5.49
N ALA A 231 3.06 8.22 -5.95
CA ALA A 231 2.85 9.16 -7.05
C ALA A 231 4.22 9.65 -7.56
N PRO A 232 4.88 8.91 -8.48
CA PRO A 232 6.24 9.19 -8.92
C PRO A 232 6.44 10.62 -9.43
N SER A 233 5.52 11.13 -10.25
CA SER A 233 5.60 12.50 -10.76
C SER A 233 5.42 13.57 -9.68
N THR A 234 4.58 13.31 -8.66
CA THR A 234 4.28 14.27 -7.58
C THR A 234 5.41 14.36 -6.55
N PHE A 235 6.04 13.22 -6.24
CA PHE A 235 7.09 13.11 -5.23
C PHE A 235 8.49 12.99 -5.83
N ASN A 236 8.64 13.27 -7.12
CA ASN A 236 9.94 13.33 -7.80
C ASN A 236 10.83 14.41 -7.15
N PRO A 237 11.98 14.04 -6.58
CA PRO A 237 12.84 14.99 -5.88
C PRO A 237 13.54 16.00 -6.82
N ILE A 238 13.67 15.68 -8.12
CA ILE A 238 14.23 16.58 -9.13
C ILE A 238 13.20 17.66 -9.49
N VAL A 239 11.94 17.26 -9.72
CA VAL A 239 10.88 18.15 -10.20
C VAL A 239 10.17 18.88 -9.05
N ASN A 240 9.91 18.18 -7.94
CA ASN A 240 9.14 18.68 -6.81
C ASN A 240 9.87 18.47 -5.46
N PRO A 241 11.05 19.07 -5.25
CA PRO A 241 11.90 18.79 -4.08
C PRO A 241 11.19 19.03 -2.74
N SER A 242 10.36 20.06 -2.64
CA SER A 242 9.62 20.35 -1.40
C SER A 242 8.60 19.26 -1.05
N ARG A 243 7.83 18.78 -2.02
CA ARG A 243 6.86 17.69 -1.79
C ARG A 243 7.55 16.36 -1.52
N ALA A 244 8.63 16.08 -2.24
CA ALA A 244 9.47 14.92 -2.02
C ALA A 244 10.04 14.93 -0.59
N ARG A 245 10.54 16.08 -0.11
CA ARG A 245 11.06 16.23 1.26
C ARG A 245 9.99 15.99 2.32
N VAL A 246 8.81 16.57 2.18
CA VAL A 246 7.70 16.32 3.13
C VAL A 246 7.34 14.83 3.19
N ARG A 247 7.32 14.16 2.02
CA ARG A 247 7.04 12.72 1.96
C ARG A 247 8.16 11.89 2.60
N GLN A 248 9.41 12.24 2.35
CA GLN A 248 10.59 11.61 2.95
C GLN A 248 10.55 11.68 4.49
N LEU A 249 10.32 12.87 5.06
CA LEU A 249 10.23 13.08 6.50
C LEU A 249 9.13 12.22 7.13
N TYR A 250 7.97 12.14 6.48
CA TYR A 250 6.89 11.27 6.91
C TYR A 250 7.30 9.79 6.90
N ILE A 251 8.09 9.34 5.91
CA ILE A 251 8.55 7.94 5.84
C ILE A 251 9.58 7.65 6.93
N ILE A 252 10.50 8.57 7.21
CA ILE A 252 11.45 8.43 8.33
C ILE A 252 10.70 8.30 9.67
N GLU A 253 9.64 9.09 9.87
CA GLU A 253 8.77 8.95 11.04
C GLU A 253 8.10 7.57 11.09
N ARG A 254 7.57 7.09 9.97
CA ARG A 254 6.99 5.72 9.89
C ARG A 254 8.01 4.62 10.17
N MET A 255 9.25 4.77 9.70
CA MET A 255 10.34 3.83 10.02
C MET A 255 10.64 3.81 11.52
N LEU A 256 10.63 4.97 12.18
CA LEU A 256 10.82 5.08 13.62
C LEU A 256 9.64 4.47 14.40
N GLU A 257 8.40 4.76 14.00
CA GLU A 257 7.20 4.23 14.65
C GLU A 257 7.07 2.69 14.56
N ASN A 258 7.67 2.09 13.55
CA ASN A 258 7.70 0.64 13.35
C ASN A 258 9.01 0.00 13.87
N ASP A 259 9.81 0.72 14.66
CA ASP A 259 11.07 0.25 15.27
C ASP A 259 12.13 -0.24 14.25
N PHE A 260 12.07 0.22 12.99
CA PHE A 260 13.06 -0.11 11.96
C PHE A 260 14.34 0.71 12.09
N ILE A 261 14.25 1.90 12.71
CA ILE A 261 15.39 2.78 13.00
C ILE A 261 15.27 3.36 14.42
N THR A 262 16.41 3.75 15.00
CA THR A 262 16.43 4.41 16.30
C THR A 262 16.11 5.91 16.18
N LYS A 263 15.84 6.56 17.33
CA LYS A 263 15.60 8.02 17.38
C LYS A 263 16.79 8.81 16.88
N GLU A 264 18.01 8.36 17.20
CA GLU A 264 19.27 8.97 16.78
C GLU A 264 19.44 8.86 15.27
N GLN A 265 19.15 7.69 14.69
CA GLN A 265 19.17 7.46 13.24
C GLN A 265 18.13 8.32 12.52
N ALA A 266 16.92 8.41 13.05
CA ALA A 266 15.87 9.26 12.49
C ALA A 266 16.28 10.75 12.53
N ALA A 267 16.87 11.22 13.64
CA ALA A 267 17.33 12.59 13.77
C ALA A 267 18.49 12.92 12.81
N ALA A 268 19.40 11.97 12.58
CA ALA A 268 20.48 12.09 11.60
C ALA A 268 19.93 12.15 10.17
N ALA A 269 19.04 11.21 9.79
CA ALA A 269 18.41 11.16 8.48
C ALA A 269 17.56 12.42 8.19
N ASN A 270 16.91 12.97 9.20
CA ASN A 270 16.16 14.22 9.07
C ASN A 270 17.04 15.46 8.80
N LYS A 271 18.30 15.43 9.17
CA LYS A 271 19.25 16.54 8.92
C LYS A 271 20.07 16.35 7.64
N GLU A 272 20.04 15.14 7.08
CA GLU A 272 20.82 14.82 5.89
C GLU A 272 20.33 15.62 4.68
N VAL A 273 21.27 16.26 3.99
CA VAL A 273 21.01 16.98 2.73
C VAL A 273 21.34 16.03 1.58
N LEU A 274 20.30 15.62 0.83
CA LEU A 274 20.46 14.70 -0.29
C LEU A 274 21.13 15.39 -1.48
N LYS A 275 22.10 14.69 -2.06
CA LYS A 275 22.75 15.10 -3.31
C LYS A 275 22.09 14.34 -4.45
N LEU A 276 21.31 15.04 -5.24
CA LEU A 276 20.72 14.46 -6.46
C LEU A 276 21.72 14.51 -7.60
N LYS A 277 21.73 13.46 -8.40
CA LYS A 277 22.49 13.41 -9.66
C LYS A 277 21.89 14.42 -10.64
N ARG A 278 22.71 15.24 -11.28
CA ARG A 278 22.28 16.19 -12.30
C ARG A 278 22.42 15.57 -13.68
N ASP A 279 21.59 16.00 -14.63
CA ASP A 279 21.68 15.54 -16.03
C ASP A 279 23.05 15.80 -16.67
N SER A 280 23.77 16.86 -16.22
CA SER A 280 25.14 17.15 -16.63
C SER A 280 26.13 16.03 -16.30
N ASP A 281 25.82 15.22 -15.28
CA ASP A 281 26.69 14.12 -14.82
C ASP A 281 26.42 12.81 -15.60
N THR A 282 25.39 12.81 -16.48
CA THR A 282 24.97 11.66 -17.29
C THR A 282 25.47 11.68 -18.72
N ALA A 283 26.28 12.67 -19.11
CA ALA A 283 26.91 12.70 -20.43
C ALA A 283 27.77 11.43 -20.58
N LYS A 284 27.14 10.37 -21.13
CA LYS A 284 27.85 9.13 -21.46
C LYS A 284 28.80 9.47 -22.59
N PRO A 285 30.12 9.35 -22.40
CA PRO A 285 31.04 9.60 -23.48
C PRO A 285 30.71 8.64 -24.63
N HIS A 286 30.57 9.21 -25.84
CA HIS A 286 30.36 8.46 -27.08
C HIS A 286 28.98 7.78 -27.27
N ALA A 287 27.93 8.24 -26.59
CA ALA A 287 26.57 7.70 -26.83
C ALA A 287 26.11 7.86 -28.29
N GLU A 288 26.55 8.89 -29.00
CA GLU A 288 26.31 9.11 -30.42
C GLU A 288 26.87 8.00 -31.32
N TYR A 289 28.05 7.46 -31.02
CA TYR A 289 28.65 6.37 -31.82
C TYR A 289 27.93 5.04 -31.65
N VAL A 290 27.30 4.82 -30.51
CA VAL A 290 26.57 3.59 -30.23
C VAL A 290 25.17 3.60 -30.83
N ALA A 291 24.61 4.79 -31.09
CA ALA A 291 23.30 4.94 -31.69
C ALA A 291 23.29 4.76 -33.23
N GLU A 292 24.45 4.83 -33.88
CA GLU A 292 24.60 4.72 -35.34
C GLU A 292 24.94 3.29 -35.81
N VAL A 293 25.18 2.35 -34.91
CA VAL A 293 25.46 0.94 -35.20
C VAL A 293 24.24 0.08 -34.92
#